data_24a39457c63c99c8c48e0a66b6dea100
#
_entry.id   24a39457c63c99c8c48e0a66b6dea100
#
_cell.length_a   1.000
_cell.length_b   1.000
_cell.length_c   1.000
_cell.angle_alpha   90.00
_cell.angle_beta   90.00
_cell.angle_gamma   90.00
#
_symmetry.space_group_name_H-M   'P 1'
#
loop_
_entity.id
_entity.type
_entity.pdbx_description
1 polymer ?
#
loop_
_entity_poly.entity_id
_entity_poly.type
_entity_poly.pdbx_seq_one_letter_code
_entity_poly.pdbx_strand_id
1 'polypeptide(L)' 'MKTFNENLTLINFDAWSGAVETKQAIINAGKVSEFDFLIEEIYPDGLSETSLNDLLWFEEEWIFEMLGIKEEEEEEN' A
#
# COMPACT_ATOMS: atom_id res chain seq x y z
N MET A 1 -6.16 1.39 8.09
CA MET A 1 -6.74 1.20 6.75
C MET A 1 -8.06 0.51 6.88
N LYS A 2 -9.02 0.87 6.05
CA LYS A 2 -10.35 0.35 6.21
C LYS A 2 -10.92 -0.05 4.88
N THR A 3 -11.52 -1.23 4.79
CA THR A 3 -12.24 -1.62 3.59
C THR A 3 -13.71 -1.57 3.92
N PHE A 4 -14.57 -1.71 2.91
CA PHE A 4 -16.00 -1.62 3.12
C PHE A 4 -16.50 -2.70 4.08
N ASN A 5 -15.86 -3.83 4.13
CA ASN A 5 -16.34 -4.93 4.94
C ASN A 5 -15.74 -5.00 6.32
N GLU A 6 -14.56 -4.51 6.50
CA GLU A 6 -13.96 -4.58 7.81
C GLU A 6 -12.73 -3.73 7.90
N ASN A 7 -12.22 -3.51 9.09
CA ASN A 7 -11.01 -2.76 9.25
C ASN A 7 -9.86 -3.69 9.04
N LEU A 8 -8.97 -3.34 8.13
CA LEU A 8 -7.82 -4.16 7.83
C LEU A 8 -6.56 -3.38 7.98
N THR A 9 -5.46 -4.07 8.19
CA THR A 9 -4.16 -3.44 8.07
C THR A 9 -3.54 -4.04 6.81
N LEU A 10 -2.49 -3.45 6.33
CA LEU A 10 -1.84 -3.96 5.14
C LEU A 10 -1.37 -5.39 5.37
N ILE A 11 -0.92 -5.71 6.57
CA ILE A 11 -0.44 -7.05 6.87
C ILE A 11 -1.56 -8.07 6.70
N ASN A 12 -2.78 -7.71 7.10
CA ASN A 12 -3.88 -8.65 7.02
C ASN A 12 -4.55 -8.71 5.65
N PHE A 13 -4.24 -7.80 4.77
CA PHE A 13 -4.87 -7.77 3.46
C PHE A 13 -4.22 -8.78 2.54
N ASP A 14 -5.03 -9.62 1.90
CA ASP A 14 -4.49 -10.62 0.99
C ASP A 14 -4.38 -10.04 -0.41
N ALA A 15 -3.26 -9.45 -0.73
CA ALA A 15 -3.05 -8.88 -2.05
C ALA A 15 -2.88 -9.97 -3.09
N TRP A 16 -3.13 -9.61 -4.35
CA TRP A 16 -2.95 -10.59 -5.42
C TRP A 16 -2.26 -9.92 -6.60
N SER A 17 -1.69 -10.75 -7.47
CA SER A 17 -0.99 -10.29 -8.68
C SER A 17 0.11 -9.30 -8.35
N GLY A 18 0.22 -8.23 -9.10
CA GLY A 18 1.30 -7.27 -8.90
C GLY A 18 1.28 -6.56 -7.58
N ALA A 19 0.12 -6.52 -6.91
CA ALA A 19 0.02 -5.83 -5.65
C ALA A 19 0.81 -6.55 -4.55
N VAL A 20 1.09 -7.84 -4.71
CA VAL A 20 1.81 -8.60 -3.72
C VAL A 20 3.20 -8.03 -3.52
N GLU A 21 3.87 -7.64 -4.61
CA GLU A 21 5.20 -7.12 -4.50
C GLU A 21 5.23 -5.76 -3.82
N THR A 22 4.25 -4.91 -4.10
CA THR A 22 4.17 -3.60 -3.48
C THR A 22 3.94 -3.76 -1.98
N LYS A 23 3.04 -4.66 -1.59
CA LYS A 23 2.76 -4.91 -0.20
C LYS A 23 4.04 -5.35 0.50
N GLN A 24 4.77 -6.28 -0.11
CA GLN A 24 5.98 -6.80 0.50
C GLN A 24 7.05 -5.72 0.64
N ALA A 25 7.16 -4.84 -0.34
CA ALA A 25 8.12 -3.75 -0.28
C ALA A 25 7.80 -2.81 0.87
N ILE A 26 6.52 -2.53 1.12
CA ILE A 26 6.13 -1.65 2.20
C ILE A 26 6.45 -2.32 3.54
N ILE A 27 6.21 -3.61 3.65
CA ILE A 27 6.51 -4.35 4.87
C ILE A 27 8.01 -4.34 5.11
N ASN A 28 8.80 -4.59 4.06
CA ASN A 28 10.24 -4.65 4.21
C ASN A 28 10.83 -3.28 4.55
N ALA A 29 10.19 -2.21 4.16
CA ALA A 29 10.66 -0.87 4.47
C ALA A 29 10.22 -0.41 5.86
N GLY A 30 9.38 -1.20 6.54
CA GLY A 30 8.91 -0.83 7.86
C GLY A 30 7.90 0.30 7.83
N LYS A 31 7.14 0.42 6.74
CA LYS A 31 6.21 1.52 6.58
C LYS A 31 4.74 1.11 6.59
N VAL A 32 4.43 -0.02 7.21
CA VAL A 32 3.05 -0.51 7.21
C VAL A 32 2.11 0.46 7.92
N SER A 33 2.52 0.98 9.07
CA SER A 33 1.66 1.89 9.82
C SER A 33 1.44 3.18 9.04
N GLU A 34 2.48 3.67 8.39
CA GLU A 34 2.38 4.88 7.61
C GLU A 34 1.45 4.66 6.43
N PHE A 35 1.50 3.48 5.81
CA PHE A 35 0.62 3.20 4.69
C PHE A 35 -0.82 3.13 5.19
N ASP A 36 -1.07 2.48 6.31
CA ASP A 36 -2.42 2.36 6.83
C ASP A 36 -2.98 3.75 7.14
N PHE A 37 -2.17 4.63 7.70
CA PHE A 37 -2.60 5.97 8.01
C PHE A 37 -2.88 6.77 6.73
N LEU A 38 -2.03 6.63 5.73
CA LEU A 38 -2.21 7.32 4.46
C LEU A 38 -3.53 6.94 3.83
N ILE A 39 -3.85 5.65 3.82
CA ILE A 39 -5.08 5.19 3.21
C ILE A 39 -6.30 5.70 3.99
N GLU A 40 -6.21 5.78 5.29
CA GLU A 40 -7.32 6.32 6.06
C GLU A 40 -7.52 7.78 5.78
N GLU A 41 -6.47 8.51 5.52
CA GLU A 41 -6.60 9.91 5.20
C GLU A 41 -7.24 10.12 3.84
N ILE A 42 -6.91 9.30 2.86
CA ILE A 42 -7.45 9.48 1.53
C ILE A 42 -8.81 8.88 1.38
N TYR A 43 -9.08 7.79 2.05
CA TYR A 43 -10.35 7.10 1.96
C TYR A 43 -10.97 6.95 3.35
N PRO A 44 -11.39 8.05 3.96
CA PRO A 44 -11.89 7.99 5.32
C PRO A 44 -13.12 7.10 5.49
N ASP A 45 -13.89 6.91 4.41
CA ASP A 45 -15.05 6.05 4.51
C ASP A 45 -14.74 4.63 4.07
N GLY A 46 -13.49 4.34 3.75
CA GLY A 46 -13.10 3.02 3.32
C GLY A 46 -13.10 2.86 1.83
N LEU A 47 -12.61 1.74 1.36
CA LEU A 47 -12.59 1.43 -0.07
C LEU A 47 -12.76 -0.06 -0.22
N SER A 48 -13.07 -0.54 -1.41
CA SER A 48 -13.24 -1.96 -1.62
C SER A 48 -11.88 -2.63 -1.66
N GLU A 49 -11.85 -3.93 -1.44
CA GLU A 49 -10.60 -4.65 -1.49
C GLU A 49 -10.02 -4.64 -2.89
N THR A 50 -10.87 -4.68 -3.91
CA THR A 50 -10.40 -4.61 -5.28
C THR A 50 -9.74 -3.26 -5.54
N SER A 51 -10.33 -2.17 -5.04
CA SER A 51 -9.74 -0.85 -5.23
C SER A 51 -8.41 -0.76 -4.50
N LEU A 52 -8.31 -1.35 -3.32
CA LEU A 52 -7.09 -1.34 -2.57
C LEU A 52 -6.00 -2.11 -3.32
N ASN A 53 -6.36 -3.26 -3.88
CA ASN A 53 -5.40 -4.06 -4.62
C ASN A 53 -4.94 -3.32 -5.86
N ASP A 54 -5.86 -2.64 -6.55
CA ASP A 54 -5.51 -1.90 -7.74
C ASP A 54 -4.58 -0.74 -7.38
N LEU A 55 -4.81 -0.09 -6.26
CA LEU A 55 -3.98 1.01 -5.83
C LEU A 55 -2.57 0.49 -5.58
N LEU A 56 -2.42 -0.63 -4.89
CA LEU A 56 -1.12 -1.20 -4.64
C LEU A 56 -0.43 -1.63 -5.92
N TRP A 57 -1.19 -2.07 -6.90
CA TRP A 57 -0.62 -2.58 -8.14
C TRP A 57 -0.22 -1.45 -9.08
N PHE A 58 -1.14 -0.51 -9.31
CA PHE A 58 -0.92 0.48 -10.34
C PHE A 58 -0.39 1.82 -9.86
N GLU A 59 -0.47 2.09 -8.57
CA GLU A 59 0.02 3.36 -8.04
C GLU A 59 1.25 3.15 -7.14
N GLU A 60 2.03 2.14 -7.45
CA GLU A 60 3.18 1.81 -6.65
C GLU A 60 4.15 2.97 -6.50
N GLU A 61 4.46 3.66 -7.58
CA GLU A 61 5.38 4.76 -7.52
C GLU A 61 4.89 5.87 -6.61
N TRP A 62 3.62 6.20 -6.70
CA TRP A 62 3.05 7.23 -5.89
C TRP A 62 3.09 6.84 -4.42
N ILE A 63 2.78 5.58 -4.12
CA ILE A 63 2.80 5.07 -2.77
C ILE A 63 4.20 5.18 -2.20
N PHE A 64 5.20 4.76 -2.98
CA PHE A 64 6.57 4.78 -2.51
C PHE A 64 7.00 6.21 -2.26
N GLU A 65 6.59 7.12 -3.09
CA GLU A 65 6.95 8.50 -2.91
C GLU A 65 6.32 9.05 -1.65
N MET A 66 5.07 8.77 -1.40
CA MET A 66 4.38 9.28 -0.23
C MET A 66 4.93 8.69 1.06
N LEU A 67 5.44 7.47 1.01
CA LEU A 67 5.98 6.82 2.19
C LEU A 67 7.48 7.01 2.34
N GLY A 68 8.11 7.65 1.38
CA GLY A 68 9.55 7.87 1.46
C GLY A 68 10.36 6.60 1.21
N ILE A 69 9.82 5.66 0.44
CA ILE A 69 10.52 4.42 0.14
C ILE A 69 11.30 4.61 -1.14
N LYS A 70 12.61 4.30 -1.12
CA LYS A 70 13.37 4.43 -2.32
C LYS A 70 13.36 3.16 -3.08
N GLU A 71 13.24 3.25 -4.41
CA GLU A 71 13.28 2.08 -5.21
C GLU A 71 14.68 1.71 -5.50
N GLU A 72 14.98 0.41 -5.52
CA GLU A 72 16.26 0.01 -5.72
C GLU A 72 16.89 0.42 -6.94
N GLU A 73 16.29 0.44 -8.02
CA GLU A 73 16.88 0.79 -9.23
C GLU A 73 17.32 2.13 -9.25
N GLU A 74 16.85 2.96 -8.42
CA GLU A 74 17.29 4.26 -8.48
C GLU A 74 18.60 4.44 -7.98
N GLU A 75 19.10 3.56 -7.28
CA GLU A 75 20.34 3.76 -6.81
C GLU A 75 21.39 3.61 -7.70
N GLU A 76 21.24 3.05 -8.72
CA GLU A 76 22.25 2.90 -9.56
C GLU A 76 22.68 4.02 -10.18
N ASN A 77 22.19 4.90 -10.29
CA ASN A 77 22.64 5.99 -10.98
C ASN A 77 23.46 6.71 -10.43
#